data_d701352aa519728f8b26ead72e2553c6
#
_entry.id   d701352aa519728f8b26ead72e2553c6
#
_cell.length_a   1.000
_cell.length_b   1.000
_cell.length_c   1.000
_cell.angle_alpha   90.00
_cell.angle_beta   90.00
_cell.angle_gamma   90.00
#
_symmetry.space_group_name_H-M   'P 1'
#
loop_
_entity.id
_entity.type
_entity.pdbx_description
1 polymer ?
#
loop_
_entity_poly.entity_id
_entity_poly.type
_entity_poly.pdbx_seq_one_letter_code
_entity_poly.pdbx_strand_id
1 'polypeptide(L)'
;MAAELLKRANELVKQKVHPTSIMSGYRLALKESVNFITKECSVRTDTLGEDAILNAAKTSMSSKLLSSESDFFGAMVVKAMQNVKMTNAQGQVKYPVKAVHILKTHGMSSRESMLINGYAIEATRSSQGMPKQIKNAKIACIDFNLSKFRLQMGVQVLVKDPNNLDEIRQREMDICKERCSKIIEAGANVVLCSRSIDDFALKYFVEAGVIAIRRVPKGDLRRIAHNTGARIVVSLADVEGDESFDAENIGKCELVEERRVGDWEYMFFEGMALTRAQTIICRGANEYFLDEIERSIHDSLCVVKRVLESKTVVAGGGAVEVALSIYLDDFARTLGSREQLAIAEFSEALLVIPKTLAMNAAKDATDLIAKLRVFHHAAQDADPKDTEKRAL
;
A
#
# COMPACT_ATOMS: atom_id res chain seq x y z
N MET A 1 -3.90 22.20 13.13
CA MET A 1 -5.36 22.16 13.45
C MET A 1 -5.65 21.73 14.88
N ALA A 2 -5.46 20.47 15.30
CA ALA A 2 -5.87 20.01 16.64
C ALA A 2 -5.31 20.87 17.79
N ALA A 3 -4.02 21.21 17.77
CA ALA A 3 -3.39 22.06 18.77
C ALA A 3 -4.00 23.47 18.81
N GLU A 4 -4.31 24.06 17.66
CA GLU A 4 -4.91 25.38 17.59
C GLU A 4 -6.36 25.38 18.09
N LEU A 5 -7.15 24.36 17.73
CA LEU A 5 -8.50 24.18 18.27
C LEU A 5 -8.50 24.06 19.80
N LEU A 6 -7.57 23.28 20.36
CA LEU A 6 -7.44 23.15 21.83
C LEU A 6 -6.98 24.45 22.47
N LYS A 7 -6.05 25.18 21.86
CA LYS A 7 -5.58 26.47 22.33
C LYS A 7 -6.75 27.48 22.42
N ARG A 8 -7.52 27.60 21.35
CA ARG A 8 -8.69 28.49 21.29
C ARG A 8 -9.81 28.03 22.20
N ALA A 9 -10.06 26.72 22.33
CA ALA A 9 -10.98 26.20 23.33
C ALA A 9 -10.57 26.58 24.76
N ASN A 10 -9.27 26.52 25.07
CA ASN A 10 -8.75 26.92 26.39
C ASN A 10 -8.97 28.42 26.66
N GLU A 11 -8.87 29.29 25.67
CA GLU A 11 -9.19 30.71 25.78
C GLU A 11 -10.66 30.94 26.12
N LEU A 12 -11.58 30.21 25.46
CA LEU A 12 -13.01 30.25 25.81
C LEU A 12 -13.29 29.73 27.22
N VAL A 13 -12.59 28.69 27.67
CA VAL A 13 -12.71 28.21 29.07
C VAL A 13 -12.26 29.27 30.06
N LYS A 14 -11.18 30.02 29.78
CA LYS A 14 -10.76 31.17 30.61
C LYS A 14 -11.82 32.25 30.65
N GLN A 15 -12.59 32.44 29.58
CA GLN A 15 -13.75 33.36 29.53
C GLN A 15 -15.01 32.76 30.20
N LYS A 16 -14.88 31.65 30.95
CA LYS A 16 -15.95 30.97 31.67
C LYS A 16 -17.03 30.32 30.77
N VAL A 17 -16.74 30.01 29.53
CA VAL A 17 -17.59 29.19 28.69
C VAL A 17 -17.43 27.71 29.09
N HIS A 18 -18.54 27.03 29.32
CA HIS A 18 -18.49 25.66 29.78
C HIS A 18 -17.95 24.71 28.67
N PRO A 19 -17.05 23.78 28.99
CA PRO A 19 -16.46 22.87 27.98
C PRO A 19 -17.47 22.08 27.13
N THR A 20 -18.62 21.69 27.72
CA THR A 20 -19.68 21.01 26.97
C THR A 20 -20.27 21.88 25.86
N SER A 21 -20.45 23.20 26.12
CA SER A 21 -20.93 24.13 25.10
C SER A 21 -19.92 24.30 23.97
N ILE A 22 -18.62 24.29 24.28
CA ILE A 22 -17.54 24.35 23.27
C ILE A 22 -17.55 23.08 22.42
N MET A 23 -17.67 21.91 23.05
CA MET A 23 -17.74 20.64 22.32
C MET A 23 -19.00 20.54 21.41
N SER A 24 -20.15 21.04 21.91
CA SER A 24 -21.37 21.08 21.10
C SER A 24 -21.21 22.02 19.91
N GLY A 25 -20.65 23.22 20.11
CA GLY A 25 -20.35 24.15 19.03
C GLY A 25 -19.38 23.61 17.99
N TYR A 26 -18.31 22.92 18.41
CA TYR A 26 -17.35 22.30 17.50
C TYR A 26 -17.98 21.15 16.69
N ARG A 27 -18.88 20.35 17.30
CA ARG A 27 -19.61 19.30 16.57
C ARG A 27 -20.57 19.90 15.54
N LEU A 28 -21.23 21.00 15.88
CA LEU A 28 -22.12 21.69 14.95
C LEU A 28 -21.32 22.32 13.80
N ALA A 29 -20.20 22.99 14.10
CA ALA A 29 -19.30 23.53 13.10
C ALA A 29 -18.78 22.43 12.15
N LEU A 30 -18.38 21.27 12.68
CA LEU A 30 -17.96 20.13 11.86
C LEU A 30 -19.06 19.65 10.91
N LYS A 31 -20.30 19.50 11.43
CA LYS A 31 -21.43 19.04 10.63
C LYS A 31 -21.71 20.00 9.47
N GLU A 32 -21.77 21.30 9.76
CA GLU A 32 -22.01 22.33 8.74
C GLU A 32 -20.84 22.46 7.77
N SER A 33 -19.59 22.33 8.24
CA SER A 33 -18.42 22.30 7.36
C SER A 33 -18.48 21.15 6.34
N VAL A 34 -18.83 19.92 6.79
CA VAL A 34 -18.97 18.78 5.90
C VAL A 34 -20.08 19.00 4.87
N ASN A 35 -21.22 19.58 5.30
CA ASN A 35 -22.33 19.90 4.41
C ASN A 35 -21.90 20.92 3.33
N PHE A 36 -21.22 21.97 3.72
CA PHE A 36 -20.74 23.02 2.81
C PHE A 36 -19.71 22.47 1.82
N ILE A 37 -18.69 21.74 2.29
CA ILE A 37 -17.69 21.11 1.41
C ILE A 37 -18.34 20.22 0.37
N THR A 38 -19.29 19.39 0.79
CA THR A 38 -19.93 18.43 -0.10
C THR A 38 -20.79 19.10 -1.16
N LYS A 39 -21.45 20.22 -0.82
CA LYS A 39 -22.38 20.90 -1.73
C LYS A 39 -21.71 21.92 -2.64
N GLU A 40 -20.81 22.74 -2.07
CA GLU A 40 -20.29 23.93 -2.75
C GLU A 40 -18.83 23.80 -3.22
N CYS A 41 -17.98 23.12 -2.42
CA CYS A 41 -16.54 23.07 -2.70
C CYS A 41 -16.10 21.82 -3.49
N SER A 42 -16.89 20.75 -3.49
CA SER A 42 -16.47 19.50 -4.11
C SER A 42 -16.78 19.46 -5.60
N VAL A 43 -15.77 19.17 -6.41
CA VAL A 43 -15.90 18.96 -7.85
C VAL A 43 -15.74 17.49 -8.16
N ARG A 44 -16.61 16.94 -9.02
CA ARG A 44 -16.56 15.53 -9.42
C ARG A 44 -15.39 15.30 -10.37
N THR A 45 -14.62 14.23 -10.13
CA THR A 45 -13.50 13.86 -11.01
C THR A 45 -13.96 13.46 -12.40
N ASP A 46 -15.20 12.95 -12.54
CA ASP A 46 -15.76 12.58 -13.85
C ASP A 46 -15.87 13.78 -14.79
N THR A 47 -16.03 15.01 -14.27
CA THR A 47 -16.10 16.25 -15.05
C THR A 47 -14.73 16.80 -15.42
N LEU A 48 -13.68 16.44 -14.67
CA LEU A 48 -12.31 16.95 -14.84
C LEU A 48 -11.43 16.02 -15.69
N GLY A 49 -11.90 14.81 -16.01
CA GLY A 49 -11.16 13.83 -16.79
C GLY A 49 -10.04 13.10 -16.02
N GLU A 50 -9.27 12.29 -16.75
CA GLU A 50 -8.18 11.47 -16.16
C GLU A 50 -7.00 12.33 -15.68
N ASP A 51 -6.82 13.50 -16.24
CA ASP A 51 -5.76 14.45 -15.86
C ASP A 51 -5.91 14.92 -14.40
N ALA A 52 -7.13 14.99 -13.88
CA ALA A 52 -7.36 15.37 -12.49
C ALA A 52 -6.72 14.38 -11.49
N ILE A 53 -6.78 13.09 -11.81
CA ILE A 53 -6.18 12.04 -10.96
C ILE A 53 -4.65 12.14 -11.01
N LEU A 54 -4.10 12.36 -12.21
CA LEU A 54 -2.67 12.57 -12.40
C LEU A 54 -2.18 13.83 -11.66
N ASN A 55 -2.92 14.94 -11.78
CA ASN A 55 -2.58 16.18 -11.08
C ASN A 55 -2.68 16.03 -9.56
N ALA A 56 -3.65 15.29 -9.04
CA ALA A 56 -3.72 14.98 -7.61
C ALA A 56 -2.50 14.17 -7.14
N ALA A 57 -2.04 13.20 -7.93
CA ALA A 57 -0.82 12.45 -7.66
C ALA A 57 0.42 13.37 -7.65
N LYS A 58 0.57 14.23 -8.66
CA LYS A 58 1.67 15.20 -8.75
C LYS A 58 1.67 16.20 -7.59
N THR A 59 0.50 16.68 -7.19
CA THR A 59 0.35 17.60 -6.05
C THR A 59 0.88 16.98 -4.76
N SER A 60 0.64 15.69 -4.53
CA SER A 60 1.16 15.00 -3.34
C SER A 60 2.69 14.85 -3.34
N MET A 61 3.32 14.88 -4.52
CA MET A 61 4.78 14.76 -4.70
C MET A 61 5.49 16.11 -4.79
N SER A 62 4.76 17.21 -5.03
CA SER A 62 5.33 18.55 -5.30
C SER A 62 6.18 19.13 -4.16
N SER A 63 5.89 18.74 -2.92
CA SER A 63 6.62 19.17 -1.72
C SER A 63 7.75 18.22 -1.29
N LYS A 64 8.08 17.22 -2.11
CA LYS A 64 9.03 16.15 -1.80
C LYS A 64 10.20 16.13 -2.77
N LEU A 65 11.21 15.31 -2.48
CA LEU A 65 12.40 15.15 -3.33
C LEU A 65 12.07 14.74 -4.77
N LEU A 66 10.94 14.07 -4.96
CA LEU A 66 10.46 13.65 -6.29
C LEU A 66 9.74 14.75 -7.09
N SER A 67 9.72 15.99 -6.63
CA SER A 67 9.01 17.09 -7.32
C SER A 67 9.42 17.27 -8.79
N SER A 68 10.71 17.14 -9.10
CA SER A 68 11.25 17.22 -10.45
C SER A 68 10.87 16.06 -11.37
N GLU A 69 10.48 14.93 -10.81
CA GLU A 69 10.12 13.69 -11.51
C GLU A 69 8.66 13.28 -11.26
N SER A 70 7.86 14.23 -10.78
CA SER A 70 6.45 14.01 -10.42
C SER A 70 5.59 13.52 -11.59
N ASP A 71 5.93 13.88 -12.82
CA ASP A 71 5.24 13.41 -14.03
C ASP A 71 5.44 11.90 -14.23
N PHE A 72 6.67 11.43 -14.10
CA PHE A 72 7.02 10.02 -14.28
C PHE A 72 6.42 9.14 -13.18
N PHE A 73 6.66 9.50 -11.92
CA PHE A 73 6.15 8.72 -10.79
C PHE A 73 4.63 8.85 -10.64
N GLY A 74 4.06 10.02 -10.94
CA GLY A 74 2.61 10.23 -10.94
C GLY A 74 1.88 9.31 -11.92
N ALA A 75 2.36 9.23 -13.16
CA ALA A 75 1.81 8.33 -14.16
C ALA A 75 1.92 6.86 -13.74
N MET A 76 3.07 6.47 -13.15
CA MET A 76 3.30 5.12 -12.66
C MET A 76 2.35 4.74 -11.53
N VAL A 77 2.14 5.64 -10.55
CA VAL A 77 1.22 5.45 -9.42
C VAL A 77 -0.22 5.34 -9.87
N VAL A 78 -0.68 6.21 -10.78
CA VAL A 78 -2.05 6.16 -11.31
C VAL A 78 -2.28 4.84 -12.03
N LYS A 79 -1.36 4.41 -12.90
CA LYS A 79 -1.45 3.14 -13.61
C LYS A 79 -1.45 1.94 -12.66
N ALA A 80 -0.60 1.95 -11.63
CA ALA A 80 -0.57 0.91 -10.61
C ALA A 80 -1.92 0.79 -9.88
N MET A 81 -2.50 1.93 -9.47
CA MET A 81 -3.78 1.94 -8.76
C MET A 81 -4.97 1.52 -9.64
N GLN A 82 -4.98 1.91 -10.90
CA GLN A 82 -6.02 1.46 -11.85
C GLN A 82 -5.99 -0.06 -12.05
N ASN A 83 -4.79 -0.65 -12.12
CA ASN A 83 -4.61 -2.09 -12.31
C ASN A 83 -5.03 -2.92 -11.08
N VAL A 84 -4.92 -2.35 -9.88
CA VAL A 84 -5.25 -3.02 -8.60
C VAL A 84 -6.74 -2.93 -8.24
N LYS A 85 -7.57 -2.35 -9.10
CA LYS A 85 -9.00 -2.23 -8.90
C LYS A 85 -9.65 -3.59 -8.57
N MET A 86 -10.32 -3.67 -7.42
CA MET A 86 -11.07 -4.84 -6.96
C MET A 86 -12.54 -4.48 -6.73
N THR A 87 -13.43 -5.39 -7.08
CA THR A 87 -14.85 -5.25 -6.77
C THR A 87 -15.22 -6.28 -5.71
N ASN A 88 -15.72 -5.81 -4.57
CA ASN A 88 -16.17 -6.70 -3.50
C ASN A 88 -17.46 -7.45 -3.90
N ALA A 89 -17.82 -8.50 -3.16
CA ALA A 89 -19.06 -9.24 -3.33
C ALA A 89 -20.33 -8.36 -3.25
N GLN A 90 -20.21 -7.19 -2.61
CA GLN A 90 -21.29 -6.18 -2.50
C GLN A 90 -21.33 -5.18 -3.67
N GLY A 91 -20.52 -5.38 -4.72
CA GLY A 91 -20.43 -4.46 -5.86
C GLY A 91 -19.64 -3.17 -5.61
N GLN A 92 -19.09 -2.98 -4.42
CA GLN A 92 -18.27 -1.81 -4.11
C GLN A 92 -16.88 -1.95 -4.70
N VAL A 93 -16.43 -0.91 -5.39
CA VAL A 93 -15.08 -0.82 -5.93
C VAL A 93 -14.13 -0.35 -4.83
N LYS A 94 -13.05 -1.10 -4.60
CA LYS A 94 -11.98 -0.77 -3.65
C LYS A 94 -10.63 -0.81 -4.33
N TYR A 95 -9.72 0.04 -3.84
CA TYR A 95 -8.35 0.15 -4.33
C TYR A 95 -7.38 -0.12 -3.16
N PRO A 96 -6.99 -1.40 -2.92
CA PRO A 96 -6.11 -1.73 -1.81
C PRO A 96 -4.67 -1.29 -2.09
N VAL A 97 -4.19 -0.24 -1.41
CA VAL A 97 -2.78 0.22 -1.51
C VAL A 97 -1.79 -0.90 -1.18
N LYS A 98 -2.16 -1.80 -0.26
CA LYS A 98 -1.32 -2.95 0.15
C LYS A 98 -1.07 -3.98 -0.97
N ALA A 99 -1.84 -3.94 -2.06
CA ALA A 99 -1.64 -4.79 -3.23
C ALA A 99 -0.54 -4.25 -4.16
N VAL A 100 -0.15 -2.98 -4.00
CA VAL A 100 1.02 -2.41 -4.65
C VAL A 100 2.22 -2.63 -3.73
N HIS A 101 3.17 -3.44 -4.18
CA HIS A 101 4.41 -3.70 -3.47
C HIS A 101 5.49 -2.72 -3.95
N ILE A 102 6.28 -2.18 -3.03
CA ILE A 102 7.38 -1.28 -3.37
C ILE A 102 8.68 -1.98 -2.98
N LEU A 103 9.54 -2.19 -3.96
CA LEU A 103 10.88 -2.74 -3.78
C LEU A 103 11.91 -1.64 -4.00
N LYS A 104 12.93 -1.61 -3.16
CA LYS A 104 14.04 -0.67 -3.24
C LYS A 104 15.27 -1.38 -3.79
N THR A 105 15.86 -0.83 -4.84
CA THR A 105 17.08 -1.38 -5.44
C THR A 105 18.10 -0.26 -5.60
N HIS A 106 19.22 -0.38 -4.93
CA HIS A 106 20.32 0.58 -5.00
C HIS A 106 20.96 0.62 -6.41
N GLY A 107 21.43 1.80 -6.77
CA GLY A 107 22.14 2.05 -8.04
C GLY A 107 21.25 2.60 -9.15
N MET A 108 21.87 3.30 -10.06
CA MET A 108 21.27 3.97 -11.22
C MET A 108 20.36 5.17 -10.90
N SER A 109 19.74 5.73 -11.93
CA SER A 109 18.86 6.89 -11.81
C SER A 109 17.48 6.50 -11.32
N SER A 110 16.80 7.39 -10.60
CA SER A 110 15.39 7.26 -10.21
C SER A 110 14.45 7.03 -11.38
N ARG A 111 14.77 7.58 -12.56
CA ARG A 111 13.99 7.38 -13.81
C ARG A 111 14.03 5.97 -14.36
N GLU A 112 14.92 5.13 -13.88
CA GLU A 112 14.96 3.71 -14.23
C GLU A 112 14.09 2.84 -13.31
N SER A 113 13.33 3.47 -12.43
CA SER A 113 12.28 2.81 -11.67
C SER A 113 11.23 2.27 -12.61
N MET A 114 10.67 1.10 -12.31
CA MET A 114 9.75 0.41 -13.21
C MET A 114 8.52 -0.13 -12.48
N LEU A 115 7.39 -0.12 -13.20
CA LEU A 115 6.16 -0.76 -12.76
C LEU A 115 6.07 -2.15 -13.40
N ILE A 116 5.86 -3.17 -12.58
CA ILE A 116 5.72 -4.56 -13.00
C ILE A 116 4.30 -5.02 -12.77
N ASN A 117 3.73 -5.64 -13.79
CA ASN A 117 2.41 -6.24 -13.78
C ASN A 117 2.46 -7.61 -13.08
N GLY A 118 2.69 -7.61 -11.78
CA GLY A 118 2.86 -8.83 -11.01
C GLY A 118 3.49 -8.57 -9.66
N TYR A 119 3.92 -9.63 -9.01
CA TYR A 119 4.61 -9.58 -7.74
C TYR A 119 6.09 -9.92 -7.93
N ALA A 120 6.97 -9.13 -7.37
CA ALA A 120 8.40 -9.40 -7.35
C ALA A 120 8.88 -9.55 -5.91
N ILE A 121 9.82 -10.46 -5.69
CA ILE A 121 10.49 -10.66 -4.40
C ILE A 121 12.00 -10.62 -4.57
N GLU A 122 12.68 -10.15 -3.55
CA GLU A 122 14.13 -10.22 -3.43
C GLU A 122 14.53 -11.64 -3.00
N ALA A 123 14.57 -12.54 -3.96
CA ALA A 123 14.96 -13.91 -3.76
C ALA A 123 15.51 -14.50 -5.07
N THR A 124 16.41 -15.45 -4.93
CA THR A 124 17.04 -16.18 -6.04
C THR A 124 16.63 -17.64 -6.03
N ARG A 125 16.75 -18.30 -7.17
CA ARG A 125 16.64 -19.77 -7.22
C ARG A 125 17.70 -20.40 -6.31
N SER A 126 17.32 -21.44 -5.60
CA SER A 126 18.19 -22.05 -4.58
C SER A 126 19.40 -22.82 -5.17
N SER A 127 19.40 -23.14 -6.46
CA SER A 127 20.49 -23.81 -7.18
C SER A 127 20.63 -23.27 -8.59
N GLN A 128 21.86 -23.12 -9.06
CA GLN A 128 22.16 -22.66 -10.43
C GLN A 128 21.72 -23.65 -11.51
N GLY A 129 21.59 -24.93 -11.18
CA GLY A 129 21.09 -25.97 -12.11
C GLY A 129 19.59 -25.89 -12.42
N MET A 130 18.83 -25.04 -11.71
CA MET A 130 17.41 -24.83 -11.94
C MET A 130 17.18 -23.90 -13.15
N PRO A 131 16.05 -24.02 -13.88
CA PRO A 131 15.72 -23.13 -14.98
C PRO A 131 15.57 -21.69 -14.46
N LYS A 132 15.91 -20.68 -15.30
CA LYS A 132 15.74 -19.25 -14.96
C LYS A 132 14.31 -18.78 -15.15
N GLN A 133 13.55 -19.45 -16.00
CA GLN A 133 12.22 -19.05 -16.41
C GLN A 133 11.32 -20.28 -16.54
N ILE A 134 10.09 -20.17 -16.04
CA ILE A 134 9.02 -21.16 -16.23
C ILE A 134 7.76 -20.44 -16.69
N LYS A 135 7.21 -20.90 -17.82
CA LYS A 135 5.90 -20.48 -18.33
C LYS A 135 4.81 -21.42 -17.80
N ASN A 136 3.59 -20.89 -17.63
CA ASN A 136 2.47 -21.61 -17.04
C ASN A 136 2.85 -22.22 -15.68
N ALA A 137 3.38 -21.38 -14.81
CA ALA A 137 3.91 -21.79 -13.52
C ALA A 137 2.79 -22.28 -12.59
N LYS A 138 3.04 -23.42 -11.99
CA LYS A 138 2.22 -24.05 -10.95
C LYS A 138 2.98 -23.96 -9.63
N ILE A 139 2.51 -23.09 -8.75
CA ILE A 139 3.24 -22.65 -7.56
C ILE A 139 2.74 -23.40 -6.34
N ALA A 140 3.64 -24.13 -5.66
CA ALA A 140 3.41 -24.73 -4.35
C ALA A 140 4.00 -23.83 -3.26
N CYS A 141 3.18 -23.42 -2.29
CA CYS A 141 3.59 -22.60 -1.13
C CYS A 141 3.67 -23.45 0.11
N ILE A 142 4.87 -23.61 0.69
CA ILE A 142 5.12 -24.45 1.85
C ILE A 142 5.74 -23.68 3.03
N ASP A 143 5.29 -23.96 4.25
CA ASP A 143 5.80 -23.36 5.50
C ASP A 143 6.41 -24.42 6.45
N PHE A 144 7.06 -25.45 5.91
CA PHE A 144 7.81 -26.45 6.66
C PHE A 144 9.20 -26.65 6.06
N ASN A 145 10.09 -27.29 6.84
CA ASN A 145 11.44 -27.58 6.38
C ASN A 145 11.46 -28.80 5.44
N LEU A 146 12.08 -28.66 4.29
CA LEU A 146 12.48 -29.78 3.43
C LEU A 146 13.93 -30.14 3.74
N SER A 147 14.13 -30.72 4.89
CA SER A 147 15.43 -31.18 5.43
C SER A 147 15.34 -32.64 5.81
N LYS A 148 16.49 -33.24 6.07
CA LYS A 148 16.54 -34.58 6.66
C LYS A 148 15.62 -34.65 7.86
N PHE A 149 14.88 -35.74 7.97
CA PHE A 149 13.99 -35.93 9.09
C PHE A 149 14.82 -35.99 10.40
N ARG A 150 14.42 -35.21 11.39
CA ARG A 150 15.05 -35.17 12.70
C ARG A 150 14.01 -35.57 13.73
N LEU A 151 14.40 -36.48 14.59
CA LEU A 151 13.59 -36.86 15.74
C LEU A 151 13.37 -35.62 16.63
N GLN A 152 12.25 -35.62 17.36
CA GLN A 152 11.96 -34.58 18.33
C GLN A 152 13.01 -34.57 19.46
N MET A 153 13.27 -33.40 20.04
CA MET A 153 14.17 -33.29 21.16
C MET A 153 13.73 -34.20 22.32
N GLY A 154 14.66 -34.97 22.85
CA GLY A 154 14.41 -35.93 23.95
C GLY A 154 14.09 -37.34 23.51
N VAL A 155 13.88 -37.63 22.24
CA VAL A 155 13.75 -38.98 21.70
C VAL A 155 15.12 -39.56 21.40
N GLN A 156 15.45 -40.67 21.98
CA GLN A 156 16.69 -41.43 21.75
C GLN A 156 16.38 -42.75 21.05
N VAL A 157 17.09 -43.04 19.98
CA VAL A 157 17.03 -44.31 19.28
C VAL A 157 18.20 -45.16 19.74
N LEU A 158 17.92 -46.31 20.36
CA LEU A 158 18.92 -47.22 20.83
C LEU A 158 19.20 -48.23 19.72
N VAL A 159 20.35 -48.09 19.06
CA VAL A 159 20.79 -48.96 17.98
C VAL A 159 21.70 -50.03 18.56
N LYS A 160 21.33 -51.30 18.43
CA LYS A 160 22.14 -52.44 18.93
C LYS A 160 23.18 -52.89 17.91
N ASP A 161 22.86 -52.81 16.63
CA ASP A 161 23.74 -53.24 15.54
C ASP A 161 24.24 -52.02 14.72
N PRO A 162 25.55 -51.88 14.46
CA PRO A 162 26.11 -50.77 13.69
C PRO A 162 25.55 -50.65 12.26
N ASN A 163 25.20 -51.77 11.64
CA ASN A 163 24.66 -51.80 10.29
C ASN A 163 23.27 -51.10 10.19
N ASN A 164 22.46 -51.18 11.21
CA ASN A 164 21.16 -50.52 11.25
C ASN A 164 21.27 -48.98 11.30
N LEU A 165 22.45 -48.45 11.62
CA LEU A 165 22.67 -46.98 11.66
C LEU A 165 22.68 -46.37 10.26
N ASP A 166 23.19 -47.09 9.30
CA ASP A 166 23.20 -46.64 7.89
C ASP A 166 21.81 -46.77 7.28
N GLU A 167 21.04 -47.79 7.65
CA GLU A 167 19.64 -47.92 7.24
C GLU A 167 18.77 -46.77 7.78
N ILE A 168 18.97 -46.40 9.06
CA ILE A 168 18.25 -45.26 9.64
C ILE A 168 18.59 -43.95 8.92
N ARG A 169 19.88 -43.71 8.64
CA ARG A 169 20.32 -42.54 7.89
C ARG A 169 19.72 -42.51 6.47
N GLN A 170 19.66 -43.68 5.85
CA GLN A 170 19.04 -43.79 4.52
C GLN A 170 17.55 -43.48 4.61
N ARG A 171 16.84 -43.99 5.59
CA ARG A 171 15.41 -43.73 5.79
C ARG A 171 15.12 -42.24 6.07
N GLU A 172 15.96 -41.53 6.83
CA GLU A 172 15.85 -40.10 7.04
C GLU A 172 15.93 -39.28 5.72
N MET A 173 16.77 -39.74 4.79
CA MET A 173 16.88 -39.14 3.46
C MET A 173 15.70 -39.51 2.56
N ASP A 174 15.24 -40.76 2.61
CA ASP A 174 14.12 -41.26 1.82
C ASP A 174 12.81 -40.55 2.17
N ILE A 175 12.54 -40.24 3.42
CA ILE A 175 11.38 -39.46 3.86
C ILE A 175 11.39 -38.06 3.15
N CYS A 176 12.54 -37.40 3.11
CA CYS A 176 12.66 -36.13 2.45
C CYS A 176 12.45 -36.25 0.93
N LYS A 177 12.97 -37.33 0.32
CA LYS A 177 12.76 -37.65 -1.10
C LYS A 177 11.29 -37.89 -1.40
N GLU A 178 10.60 -38.70 -0.59
CA GLU A 178 9.17 -38.97 -0.73
C GLU A 178 8.35 -37.67 -0.69
N ARG A 179 8.66 -36.76 0.22
CA ARG A 179 8.02 -35.43 0.31
C ARG A 179 8.23 -34.58 -0.94
N CYS A 180 9.47 -34.54 -1.44
CA CYS A 180 9.77 -33.81 -2.69
C CYS A 180 9.03 -34.43 -3.88
N SER A 181 9.00 -35.78 -3.98
CA SER A 181 8.32 -36.50 -5.05
C SER A 181 6.81 -36.20 -5.05
N LYS A 182 6.15 -36.20 -3.88
CA LYS A 182 4.72 -35.88 -3.74
C LYS A 182 4.38 -34.48 -4.23
N ILE A 183 5.25 -33.48 -3.94
CA ILE A 183 5.07 -32.10 -4.43
C ILE A 183 5.21 -32.03 -5.96
N ILE A 184 6.18 -32.75 -6.52
CA ILE A 184 6.43 -32.80 -7.97
C ILE A 184 5.30 -33.57 -8.69
N GLU A 185 4.85 -34.71 -8.15
CA GLU A 185 3.76 -35.52 -8.70
C GLU A 185 2.42 -34.79 -8.71
N ALA A 186 2.16 -33.91 -7.72
CA ALA A 186 1.02 -33.01 -7.74
C ALA A 186 1.06 -31.99 -8.90
N GLY A 187 2.20 -31.90 -9.57
CA GLY A 187 2.40 -31.06 -10.77
C GLY A 187 2.96 -29.69 -10.48
N ALA A 188 3.50 -29.42 -9.30
CA ALA A 188 4.17 -28.15 -9.00
C ALA A 188 5.49 -28.03 -9.79
N ASN A 189 5.68 -26.92 -10.49
CA ASN A 189 6.92 -26.58 -11.18
C ASN A 189 7.67 -25.40 -10.55
N VAL A 190 7.05 -24.72 -9.56
CA VAL A 190 7.67 -23.70 -8.72
C VAL A 190 7.34 -23.99 -7.28
N VAL A 191 8.34 -24.07 -6.40
CA VAL A 191 8.19 -24.34 -4.96
C VAL A 191 8.73 -23.17 -4.16
N LEU A 192 7.86 -22.53 -3.39
CA LEU A 192 8.20 -21.44 -2.48
C LEU A 192 8.17 -21.95 -1.04
N CYS A 193 9.31 -21.92 -0.37
CA CYS A 193 9.44 -22.35 1.00
C CYS A 193 9.79 -21.17 1.91
N SER A 194 9.02 -20.96 2.98
CA SER A 194 9.35 -19.96 3.99
C SER A 194 10.52 -20.39 4.88
N ARG A 195 10.79 -21.68 4.91
CA ARG A 195 11.81 -22.31 5.73
C ARG A 195 13.04 -22.71 4.89
N SER A 196 13.86 -23.59 5.42
CA SER A 196 15.03 -24.12 4.74
C SER A 196 14.69 -25.29 3.81
N ILE A 197 15.42 -25.35 2.71
CA ILE A 197 15.49 -26.52 1.85
C ILE A 197 16.95 -26.97 1.86
N ASP A 198 17.21 -28.20 2.25
CA ASP A 198 18.55 -28.77 2.27
C ASP A 198 19.05 -29.06 0.84
N ASP A 199 20.34 -28.98 0.65
CA ASP A 199 20.97 -29.16 -0.66
C ASP A 199 20.68 -30.55 -1.27
N PHE A 200 20.44 -31.55 -0.41
CA PHE A 200 20.00 -32.87 -0.81
C PHE A 200 18.61 -32.85 -1.47
N ALA A 201 17.67 -32.12 -0.90
CA ALA A 201 16.32 -31.94 -1.45
C ALA A 201 16.36 -31.14 -2.77
N LEU A 202 17.27 -30.16 -2.88
CA LEU A 202 17.44 -29.37 -4.10
C LEU A 202 17.80 -30.20 -5.33
N LYS A 203 18.54 -31.31 -5.16
CA LYS A 203 18.89 -32.20 -6.29
C LYS A 203 17.67 -32.75 -6.99
N TYR A 204 16.65 -33.18 -6.24
CA TYR A 204 15.41 -33.70 -6.81
C TYR A 204 14.63 -32.65 -7.60
N PHE A 205 14.61 -31.40 -7.10
CA PHE A 205 13.98 -30.30 -7.83
C PHE A 205 14.74 -29.91 -9.09
N VAL A 206 16.09 -29.97 -9.06
CA VAL A 206 16.92 -29.74 -10.26
C VAL A 206 16.68 -30.81 -11.31
N GLU A 207 16.66 -32.11 -10.91
CA GLU A 207 16.40 -33.22 -11.82
C GLU A 207 15.00 -33.15 -12.45
N ALA A 208 14.01 -32.68 -11.71
CA ALA A 208 12.65 -32.48 -12.19
C ALA A 208 12.46 -31.15 -12.97
N GLY A 209 13.47 -30.27 -13.05
CA GLY A 209 13.37 -28.97 -13.72
C GLY A 209 12.47 -27.97 -13.02
N VAL A 210 12.31 -28.10 -11.68
CA VAL A 210 11.47 -27.25 -10.82
C VAL A 210 12.31 -26.11 -10.26
N ILE A 211 11.75 -24.89 -10.22
CA ILE A 211 12.36 -23.77 -9.50
C ILE A 211 11.99 -23.90 -8.01
N ALA A 212 12.97 -24.01 -7.14
CA ALA A 212 12.76 -23.97 -5.71
C ALA A 212 13.43 -22.73 -5.09
N ILE A 213 12.67 -22.02 -4.25
CA ILE A 213 13.11 -20.81 -3.54
C ILE A 213 12.97 -21.06 -2.05
N ARG A 214 14.08 -20.91 -1.34
CA ARG A 214 14.14 -21.08 0.12
C ARG A 214 14.08 -19.76 0.86
N ARG A 215 13.65 -19.76 2.12
CA ARG A 215 13.64 -18.60 3.03
C ARG A 215 12.83 -17.41 2.50
N VAL A 216 11.74 -17.68 1.80
CA VAL A 216 10.82 -16.63 1.37
C VAL A 216 10.18 -16.00 2.62
N PRO A 217 10.17 -14.67 2.76
CA PRO A 217 9.48 -14.01 3.88
C PRO A 217 8.01 -14.43 3.94
N LYS A 218 7.51 -14.74 5.15
CA LYS A 218 6.12 -15.21 5.32
C LYS A 218 5.07 -14.22 4.80
N GLY A 219 5.39 -12.93 4.85
CA GLY A 219 4.52 -11.87 4.30
C GLY A 219 4.35 -12.01 2.79
N ASP A 220 5.46 -12.24 2.08
CA ASP A 220 5.48 -12.36 0.63
C ASP A 220 4.90 -13.69 0.18
N LEU A 221 5.20 -14.77 0.91
CA LEU A 221 4.58 -16.08 0.65
C LEU A 221 3.05 -16.00 0.74
N ARG A 222 2.49 -15.31 1.75
CA ARG A 222 1.04 -15.11 1.89
C ARG A 222 0.45 -14.29 0.75
N ARG A 223 1.15 -13.24 0.32
CA ARG A 223 0.70 -12.41 -0.81
C ARG A 223 0.71 -13.18 -2.11
N ILE A 224 1.79 -13.93 -2.39
CA ILE A 224 1.88 -14.76 -3.58
C ILE A 224 0.80 -15.86 -3.56
N ALA A 225 0.63 -16.57 -2.44
CA ALA A 225 -0.40 -17.58 -2.29
C ALA A 225 -1.81 -17.01 -2.56
N HIS A 226 -2.14 -15.87 -1.97
CA HIS A 226 -3.42 -15.20 -2.18
C HIS A 226 -3.62 -14.78 -3.65
N ASN A 227 -2.57 -14.26 -4.29
CA ASN A 227 -2.66 -13.73 -5.66
C ASN A 227 -2.73 -14.83 -6.72
N THR A 228 -2.09 -15.98 -6.46
CA THR A 228 -2.05 -17.13 -7.39
C THR A 228 -3.15 -18.16 -7.12
N GLY A 229 -3.86 -18.02 -5.98
CA GLY A 229 -4.85 -18.99 -5.53
C GLY A 229 -4.26 -20.22 -4.86
N ALA A 230 -2.96 -20.21 -4.51
CA ALA A 230 -2.33 -21.28 -3.75
C ALA A 230 -2.80 -21.29 -2.30
N ARG A 231 -2.80 -22.47 -1.69
CA ARG A 231 -2.91 -22.62 -0.24
C ARG A 231 -1.54 -22.86 0.36
N ILE A 232 -1.26 -22.24 1.50
CA ILE A 232 0.01 -22.45 2.21
C ILE A 232 -0.11 -23.73 3.01
N VAL A 233 0.72 -24.73 2.66
CA VAL A 233 0.78 -26.02 3.34
C VAL A 233 1.79 -25.95 4.47
N VAL A 234 1.34 -26.17 5.69
CA VAL A 234 2.17 -26.16 6.92
C VAL A 234 2.69 -27.55 7.26
N SER A 235 1.97 -28.59 6.87
CA SER A 235 2.33 -30.00 7.04
C SER A 235 1.76 -30.80 5.87
N LEU A 236 2.45 -31.84 5.46
CA LEU A 236 1.93 -32.81 4.49
C LEU A 236 1.10 -33.91 5.16
N ALA A 237 1.26 -34.08 6.47
CA ALA A 237 0.52 -35.08 7.22
C ALA A 237 -0.97 -34.76 7.29
N ASP A 238 -1.78 -35.69 6.86
CA ASP A 238 -3.23 -35.66 6.97
C ASP A 238 -3.69 -36.10 8.35
N VAL A 239 -4.99 -36.06 8.63
CA VAL A 239 -5.59 -36.43 9.94
C VAL A 239 -5.30 -37.89 10.30
N GLU A 240 -5.16 -38.76 9.30
CA GLU A 240 -4.85 -40.17 9.45
C GLU A 240 -3.35 -40.49 9.63
N GLY A 241 -2.49 -39.45 9.47
CA GLY A 241 -1.03 -39.57 9.58
C GLY A 241 -0.31 -39.85 8.27
N ASP A 242 -1.05 -40.05 7.19
CA ASP A 242 -0.49 -40.20 5.85
C ASP A 242 -0.08 -38.84 5.29
N GLU A 243 1.07 -38.79 4.63
CA GLU A 243 1.52 -37.58 3.97
C GLU A 243 0.94 -37.49 2.55
N SER A 244 0.22 -36.41 2.24
CA SER A 244 -0.31 -36.12 0.91
C SER A 244 -0.10 -34.67 0.53
N PHE A 245 -0.04 -34.39 -0.77
CA PHE A 245 -0.03 -33.01 -1.29
C PHE A 245 -1.06 -32.89 -2.40
N ASP A 246 -2.15 -32.17 -2.11
CA ASP A 246 -3.26 -32.05 -3.03
C ASP A 246 -2.98 -31.02 -4.14
N ALA A 247 -3.38 -31.34 -5.37
CA ALA A 247 -3.26 -30.43 -6.51
C ALA A 247 -4.09 -29.13 -6.35
N GLU A 248 -5.13 -29.14 -5.48
CA GLU A 248 -5.91 -27.95 -5.15
C GLU A 248 -5.12 -26.87 -4.41
N ASN A 249 -4.03 -27.24 -3.75
CA ASN A 249 -3.17 -26.34 -3.02
C ASN A 249 -2.21 -25.55 -3.93
N ILE A 250 -2.19 -25.87 -5.23
CA ILE A 250 -1.29 -25.27 -6.23
C ILE A 250 -1.90 -24.02 -6.83
N GLY A 251 -1.18 -22.91 -6.74
CA GLY A 251 -1.52 -21.66 -7.42
C GLY A 251 -1.07 -21.64 -8.89
N LYS A 252 -1.65 -20.74 -9.66
CA LYS A 252 -1.35 -20.59 -11.09
C LYS A 252 -0.80 -19.19 -11.39
N CYS A 253 0.24 -19.15 -12.24
CA CYS A 253 0.86 -17.92 -12.71
C CYS A 253 1.32 -18.14 -14.16
N GLU A 254 1.23 -17.14 -15.02
CA GLU A 254 1.63 -17.28 -16.42
C GLU A 254 3.14 -17.40 -16.59
N LEU A 255 3.87 -16.59 -15.81
CA LEU A 255 5.32 -16.52 -15.93
C LEU A 255 5.97 -16.36 -14.56
N VAL A 256 6.98 -17.18 -14.29
CA VAL A 256 7.92 -16.98 -13.18
C VAL A 256 9.33 -16.92 -13.76
N GLU A 257 10.04 -15.84 -13.46
CA GLU A 257 11.35 -15.57 -14.04
C GLU A 257 12.28 -14.92 -13.04
N GLU A 258 13.54 -15.35 -13.06
CA GLU A 258 14.63 -14.69 -12.35
C GLU A 258 15.27 -13.64 -13.26
N ARG A 259 15.19 -12.36 -12.85
CA ARG A 259 15.83 -11.24 -13.56
C ARG A 259 16.77 -10.50 -12.64
N ARG A 260 17.89 -10.08 -13.17
CA ARG A 260 18.82 -9.20 -12.48
C ARG A 260 18.41 -7.75 -12.68
N VAL A 261 18.24 -7.04 -11.59
CA VAL A 261 17.97 -5.60 -11.59
C VAL A 261 19.05 -4.92 -10.76
N GLY A 262 19.98 -4.25 -11.43
CA GLY A 262 21.19 -3.73 -10.81
C GLY A 262 22.12 -4.84 -10.35
N ASP A 263 22.51 -4.80 -9.08
CA ASP A 263 23.40 -5.79 -8.48
C ASP A 263 22.67 -6.97 -7.85
N TRP A 264 21.35 -6.91 -7.76
CA TRP A 264 20.51 -7.89 -7.10
C TRP A 264 19.68 -8.70 -8.09
N GLU A 265 19.41 -9.94 -7.76
CA GLU A 265 18.54 -10.84 -8.52
C GLU A 265 17.18 -10.90 -7.83
N TYR A 266 16.12 -10.78 -8.63
CA TYR A 266 14.73 -10.78 -8.19
C TYR A 266 13.97 -11.88 -8.89
N MET A 267 13.03 -12.48 -8.18
CA MET A 267 12.07 -13.42 -8.77
C MET A 267 10.76 -12.69 -9.06
N PHE A 268 10.36 -12.72 -10.33
CA PHE A 268 9.14 -12.09 -10.84
C PHE A 268 8.04 -13.12 -11.05
N PHE A 269 6.84 -12.75 -10.64
CA PHE A 269 5.62 -13.54 -10.83
C PHE A 269 4.64 -12.68 -11.62
N GLU A 270 4.50 -12.96 -12.92
CA GLU A 270 3.66 -12.17 -13.83
C GLU A 270 2.43 -12.98 -14.27
N GLY A 271 1.27 -12.33 -14.44
CA GLY A 271 0.03 -12.98 -14.86
C GLY A 271 -0.58 -13.91 -13.79
N MET A 272 -0.72 -13.41 -12.57
CA MET A 272 -1.34 -14.17 -11.47
C MET A 272 -2.87 -14.29 -11.65
N ALA A 273 -3.42 -15.45 -11.28
CA ALA A 273 -4.79 -15.83 -11.66
C ALA A 273 -5.90 -15.05 -10.95
N LEU A 274 -5.73 -14.66 -9.68
CA LEU A 274 -6.83 -14.14 -8.84
C LEU A 274 -6.78 -12.64 -8.57
N THR A 275 -5.62 -12.04 -8.44
CA THR A 275 -5.47 -10.62 -8.10
C THR A 275 -4.43 -9.94 -8.98
N ARG A 276 -4.71 -8.66 -9.26
CA ARG A 276 -3.83 -7.81 -10.04
C ARG A 276 -2.83 -7.13 -9.11
N ALA A 277 -1.94 -7.91 -8.48
CA ALA A 277 -0.84 -7.35 -7.73
C ALA A 277 0.10 -6.58 -8.65
N GLN A 278 0.61 -5.47 -8.17
CA GLN A 278 1.57 -4.63 -8.88
C GLN A 278 2.81 -4.47 -8.02
N THR A 279 3.97 -4.40 -8.65
CA THR A 279 5.22 -4.10 -7.95
C THR A 279 5.90 -2.90 -8.60
N ILE A 280 6.28 -1.92 -7.79
CA ILE A 280 7.09 -0.80 -8.22
C ILE A 280 8.51 -1.05 -7.71
N ILE A 281 9.46 -1.17 -8.63
CA ILE A 281 10.88 -1.23 -8.30
C ILE A 281 11.44 0.19 -8.36
N CYS A 282 11.81 0.71 -7.19
CA CYS A 282 12.42 2.03 -7.05
C CYS A 282 13.93 1.93 -7.18
N ARG A 283 14.52 2.80 -8.04
CA ARG A 283 15.95 2.95 -8.24
C ARG A 283 16.43 4.24 -7.62
N GLY A 284 17.64 4.24 -7.08
CA GLY A 284 18.19 5.45 -6.47
C GLY A 284 19.64 5.29 -6.04
N ALA A 285 20.31 6.42 -5.85
CA ALA A 285 21.75 6.47 -5.59
C ALA A 285 22.14 6.04 -4.17
N ASN A 286 21.25 6.21 -3.18
CA ASN A 286 21.50 5.82 -1.80
C ASN A 286 20.21 5.38 -1.09
N GLU A 287 20.35 4.70 0.04
CA GLU A 287 19.23 4.14 0.81
C GLU A 287 18.28 5.21 1.35
N TYR A 288 18.81 6.34 1.84
CA TYR A 288 17.98 7.45 2.34
C TYR A 288 17.10 8.06 1.26
N PHE A 289 17.63 8.18 0.05
CA PHE A 289 16.86 8.66 -1.12
C PHE A 289 15.79 7.66 -1.52
N LEU A 290 16.10 6.37 -1.49
CA LEU A 290 15.14 5.28 -1.75
C LEU A 290 14.00 5.25 -0.72
N ASP A 291 14.31 5.47 0.56
CA ASP A 291 13.31 5.54 1.63
C ASP A 291 12.36 6.73 1.43
N GLU A 292 12.87 7.86 0.96
CA GLU A 292 12.04 9.03 0.66
C GLU A 292 11.20 8.83 -0.61
N ILE A 293 11.74 8.14 -1.63
CA ILE A 293 10.98 7.72 -2.81
C ILE A 293 9.83 6.80 -2.40
N GLU A 294 10.10 5.77 -1.60
CA GLU A 294 9.09 4.83 -1.10
C GLU A 294 7.97 5.58 -0.36
N ARG A 295 8.34 6.47 0.57
CA ARG A 295 7.38 7.27 1.34
C ARG A 295 6.55 8.18 0.43
N SER A 296 7.18 8.82 -0.54
CA SER A 296 6.51 9.72 -1.48
C SER A 296 5.53 8.97 -2.39
N ILE A 297 5.92 7.80 -2.89
CA ILE A 297 5.05 6.94 -3.70
C ILE A 297 3.90 6.41 -2.85
N HIS A 298 4.15 5.97 -1.62
CA HIS A 298 3.10 5.48 -0.72
C HIS A 298 2.05 6.56 -0.42
N ASP A 299 2.47 7.78 -0.16
CA ASP A 299 1.56 8.90 0.07
C ASP A 299 0.72 9.20 -1.18
N SER A 300 1.35 9.20 -2.35
CA SER A 300 0.65 9.41 -3.62
C SER A 300 -0.34 8.29 -3.93
N LEU A 301 0.01 7.02 -3.67
CA LEU A 301 -0.92 5.88 -3.76
C LEU A 301 -2.14 6.08 -2.86
N CYS A 302 -1.94 6.57 -1.63
CA CYS A 302 -3.03 6.87 -0.70
C CYS A 302 -3.93 8.00 -1.20
N VAL A 303 -3.37 9.06 -1.78
CA VAL A 303 -4.13 10.17 -2.37
C VAL A 303 -4.94 9.67 -3.57
N VAL A 304 -4.30 9.00 -4.53
CA VAL A 304 -4.98 8.45 -5.72
C VAL A 304 -6.09 7.48 -5.33
N LYS A 305 -5.86 6.61 -4.34
CA LYS A 305 -6.91 5.76 -3.78
C LYS A 305 -8.13 6.58 -3.34
N ARG A 306 -7.91 7.64 -2.57
CA ARG A 306 -9.01 8.47 -2.06
C ARG A 306 -9.77 9.15 -3.19
N VAL A 307 -9.07 9.70 -4.17
CA VAL A 307 -9.68 10.32 -5.34
C VAL A 307 -10.53 9.32 -6.13
N LEU A 308 -10.02 8.10 -6.35
CA LEU A 308 -10.74 7.04 -7.07
C LEU A 308 -11.96 6.50 -6.31
N GLU A 309 -11.89 6.44 -4.98
CA GLU A 309 -13.00 5.96 -4.13
C GLU A 309 -14.06 7.03 -3.91
N SER A 310 -13.66 8.29 -3.62
CA SER A 310 -14.60 9.40 -3.37
C SER A 310 -15.19 9.97 -4.65
N LYS A 311 -14.44 9.91 -5.76
CA LYS A 311 -14.76 10.53 -7.04
C LYS A 311 -14.97 12.04 -6.96
N THR A 312 -14.43 12.67 -5.93
CA THR A 312 -14.51 14.11 -5.71
C THR A 312 -13.15 14.66 -5.29
N VAL A 313 -12.87 15.88 -5.72
CA VAL A 313 -11.69 16.65 -5.34
C VAL A 313 -12.12 18.04 -4.90
N VAL A 314 -11.26 18.72 -4.15
CA VAL A 314 -11.45 20.11 -3.72
C VAL A 314 -10.23 20.93 -4.09
N ALA A 315 -10.39 22.25 -4.19
CA ALA A 315 -9.28 23.15 -4.45
C ALA A 315 -8.28 23.12 -3.26
N GLY A 316 -7.00 23.20 -3.58
CA GLY A 316 -5.92 23.19 -2.59
C GLY A 316 -5.49 24.60 -2.17
N GLY A 317 -4.30 24.70 -1.54
CA GLY A 317 -3.68 25.98 -1.17
C GLY A 317 -4.33 26.72 0.00
N GLY A 318 -5.23 26.09 0.75
CA GLY A 318 -5.98 26.71 1.83
C GLY A 318 -7.29 27.38 1.38
N ALA A 319 -7.69 27.20 0.11
CA ALA A 319 -8.92 27.80 -0.42
C ALA A 319 -10.18 27.32 0.31
N VAL A 320 -10.28 26.01 0.56
CA VAL A 320 -11.44 25.41 1.28
C VAL A 320 -11.49 25.91 2.72
N GLU A 321 -10.34 26.00 3.38
CA GLU A 321 -10.24 26.45 4.76
C GLU A 321 -10.70 27.91 4.91
N VAL A 322 -10.31 28.76 3.97
CA VAL A 322 -10.73 30.19 3.96
C VAL A 322 -12.22 30.30 3.63
N ALA A 323 -12.71 29.57 2.62
CA ALA A 323 -14.13 29.56 2.27
C ALA A 323 -15.01 29.08 3.46
N LEU A 324 -14.57 28.01 4.16
CA LEU A 324 -15.24 27.52 5.37
C LEU A 324 -15.19 28.55 6.51
N SER A 325 -14.07 29.23 6.68
CA SER A 325 -13.96 30.27 7.70
C SER A 325 -15.01 31.35 7.52
N ILE A 326 -15.21 31.85 6.32
CA ILE A 326 -16.22 32.88 6.02
C ILE A 326 -17.63 32.32 6.23
N TYR A 327 -17.93 31.16 5.66
CA TYR A 327 -19.24 30.52 5.83
C TYR A 327 -19.61 30.28 7.30
N LEU A 328 -18.66 29.78 8.09
CA LEU A 328 -18.89 29.50 9.51
C LEU A 328 -19.02 30.79 10.35
N ASP A 329 -18.32 31.88 9.99
CA ASP A 329 -18.49 33.17 10.64
C ASP A 329 -19.90 33.72 10.43
N ASP A 330 -20.44 33.61 9.22
CA ASP A 330 -21.81 34.03 8.91
C ASP A 330 -22.82 33.09 9.55
N PHE A 331 -22.61 31.78 9.51
CA PHE A 331 -23.45 30.81 10.22
C PHE A 331 -23.46 31.04 11.73
N ALA A 332 -22.34 31.36 12.34
CA ALA A 332 -22.24 31.66 13.77
C ALA A 332 -23.15 32.85 14.14
N ARG A 333 -23.22 33.89 13.30
CA ARG A 333 -24.08 35.06 13.52
C ARG A 333 -25.58 34.74 13.48
N THR A 334 -25.99 33.69 12.83
CA THR A 334 -27.40 33.25 12.79
C THR A 334 -27.84 32.54 14.05
N LEU A 335 -26.90 32.10 14.89
CA LEU A 335 -27.18 31.37 16.13
C LEU A 335 -27.23 32.31 17.33
N GLY A 336 -28.32 32.25 18.08
CA GLY A 336 -28.50 33.04 19.32
C GLY A 336 -27.96 32.35 20.58
N SER A 337 -27.11 31.33 20.49
CA SER A 337 -26.67 30.50 21.61
C SER A 337 -25.17 30.70 21.95
N ARG A 338 -24.75 30.20 23.12
CA ARG A 338 -23.32 30.24 23.55
C ARG A 338 -22.41 29.44 22.61
N GLU A 339 -22.96 28.58 21.80
CA GLU A 339 -22.26 27.80 20.79
C GLU A 339 -21.68 28.68 19.66
N GLN A 340 -22.27 29.87 19.44
CA GLN A 340 -21.79 30.87 18.50
C GLN A 340 -20.30 31.19 18.70
N LEU A 341 -19.88 31.40 19.94
CA LEU A 341 -18.49 31.72 20.26
C LEU A 341 -17.54 30.56 19.86
N ALA A 342 -17.96 29.33 20.13
CA ALA A 342 -17.17 28.18 19.80
C ALA A 342 -17.04 27.97 18.27
N ILE A 343 -18.11 28.27 17.52
CA ILE A 343 -18.08 28.16 16.04
C ILE A 343 -17.18 29.26 15.46
N ALA A 344 -17.22 30.47 15.97
CA ALA A 344 -16.34 31.56 15.55
C ALA A 344 -14.86 31.21 15.78
N GLU A 345 -14.52 30.64 16.95
CA GLU A 345 -13.16 30.19 17.22
C GLU A 345 -12.74 28.97 16.35
N PHE A 346 -13.68 28.13 15.97
CA PHE A 346 -13.43 27.05 15.02
C PHE A 346 -13.11 27.61 13.63
N SER A 347 -13.87 28.58 13.16
CA SER A 347 -13.66 29.28 11.88
C SER A 347 -12.26 29.91 11.81
N GLU A 348 -11.88 30.63 12.84
CA GLU A 348 -10.56 31.24 12.98
C GLU A 348 -9.42 30.20 13.04
N ALA A 349 -9.65 29.04 13.67
CA ALA A 349 -8.67 27.97 13.71
C ALA A 349 -8.34 27.39 12.33
N LEU A 350 -9.27 27.41 11.39
CA LEU A 350 -9.05 26.96 10.01
C LEU A 350 -8.00 27.82 9.28
N LEU A 351 -7.95 29.11 9.55
CA LEU A 351 -7.01 30.04 8.92
C LEU A 351 -5.54 29.78 9.29
N VAL A 352 -5.28 28.96 10.32
CA VAL A 352 -3.90 28.59 10.69
C VAL A 352 -3.21 27.81 9.57
N ILE A 353 -3.96 27.03 8.76
CA ILE A 353 -3.38 26.25 7.66
C ILE A 353 -2.79 27.17 6.59
N PRO A 354 -3.55 28.06 5.92
CA PRO A 354 -2.99 28.97 4.94
C PRO A 354 -1.96 29.93 5.54
N LYS A 355 -2.14 30.36 6.80
CA LYS A 355 -1.17 31.18 7.52
C LYS A 355 0.19 30.50 7.64
N THR A 356 0.20 29.25 8.05
CA THR A 356 1.45 28.48 8.20
C THR A 356 2.11 28.23 6.84
N LEU A 357 1.32 27.93 5.81
CA LEU A 357 1.85 27.78 4.43
C LEU A 357 2.52 29.06 3.94
N ALA A 358 1.90 30.22 4.15
CA ALA A 358 2.46 31.52 3.77
C ALA A 358 3.76 31.83 4.53
N MET A 359 3.79 31.58 5.84
CA MET A 359 5.00 31.76 6.66
C MET A 359 6.14 30.83 6.20
N ASN A 360 5.85 29.57 5.91
CA ASN A 360 6.86 28.63 5.40
C ASN A 360 7.41 29.01 4.03
N ALA A 361 6.60 29.70 3.23
CA ALA A 361 7.01 30.27 1.94
C ALA A 361 7.71 31.64 2.07
N ALA A 362 8.01 32.09 3.30
CA ALA A 362 8.59 33.40 3.59
C ALA A 362 7.78 34.58 3.00
N LYS A 363 6.46 34.46 2.99
CA LYS A 363 5.52 35.50 2.52
C LYS A 363 4.84 36.17 3.71
N ASP A 364 4.34 37.40 3.50
CA ASP A 364 3.49 38.05 4.49
C ASP A 364 2.14 37.31 4.59
N ALA A 365 2.02 36.57 5.70
CA ALA A 365 0.84 35.74 5.95
C ALA A 365 -0.42 36.57 6.18
N THR A 366 -0.28 37.77 6.76
CA THR A 366 -1.40 38.62 7.11
C THR A 366 -2.05 39.23 5.86
N ASP A 367 -1.23 39.78 4.97
CA ASP A 367 -1.67 40.35 3.69
C ASP A 367 -2.31 39.29 2.80
N LEU A 368 -1.67 38.10 2.69
CA LEU A 368 -2.20 37.00 1.87
C LEU A 368 -3.54 36.46 2.38
N ILE A 369 -3.71 36.29 3.69
CA ILE A 369 -4.98 35.83 4.26
C ILE A 369 -6.07 36.88 4.05
N ALA A 370 -5.75 38.18 4.25
CA ALA A 370 -6.71 39.24 4.03
C ALA A 370 -7.20 39.24 2.57
N LYS A 371 -6.29 39.12 1.60
CA LYS A 371 -6.64 39.02 0.18
C LYS A 371 -7.50 37.78 -0.12
N LEU A 372 -7.12 36.61 0.40
CA LEU A 372 -7.91 35.39 0.24
C LEU A 372 -9.32 35.54 0.81
N ARG A 373 -9.47 36.13 1.99
CA ARG A 373 -10.80 36.38 2.57
C ARG A 373 -11.64 37.30 1.68
N VAL A 374 -11.07 38.35 1.12
CA VAL A 374 -11.79 39.28 0.24
C VAL A 374 -12.29 38.54 -1.01
N PHE A 375 -11.45 37.75 -1.66
CA PHE A 375 -11.85 37.00 -2.86
C PHE A 375 -12.94 35.98 -2.56
N HIS A 376 -12.78 35.20 -1.49
CA HIS A 376 -13.78 34.19 -1.12
C HIS A 376 -15.09 34.78 -0.62
N HIS A 377 -15.08 35.92 0.04
CA HIS A 377 -16.30 36.64 0.42
C HIS A 377 -17.04 37.13 -0.83
N ALA A 378 -16.33 37.76 -1.76
CA ALA A 378 -16.91 38.20 -3.02
C ALA A 378 -17.49 37.03 -3.86
N ALA A 379 -16.84 35.85 -3.79
CA ALA A 379 -17.33 34.66 -4.46
C ALA A 379 -18.60 34.04 -3.82
N GLN A 380 -18.72 34.14 -2.48
CA GLN A 380 -19.91 33.65 -1.77
C GLN A 380 -21.12 34.59 -1.90
N ASP A 381 -20.89 35.91 -1.99
CA ASP A 381 -21.92 36.93 -2.20
C ASP A 381 -22.38 37.04 -3.66
N ALA A 382 -21.64 36.43 -4.61
CA ALA A 382 -21.97 36.47 -6.02
C ALA A 382 -23.23 35.64 -6.35
N ASP A 383 -24.07 36.19 -7.23
CA ASP A 383 -25.25 35.46 -7.72
C ASP A 383 -24.88 34.08 -8.30
N PRO A 384 -25.72 33.04 -8.10
CA PRO A 384 -25.46 31.68 -8.63
C PRO A 384 -25.22 31.62 -10.13
N LYS A 385 -25.57 32.66 -10.87
CA LYS A 385 -25.41 32.78 -12.32
C LYS A 385 -24.07 33.40 -12.75
N ASP A 386 -23.33 34.01 -11.83
CA ASP A 386 -22.05 34.67 -12.09
C ASP A 386 -20.89 33.70 -11.92
N THR A 387 -20.68 32.88 -12.96
CA THR A 387 -19.64 31.82 -12.95
C THR A 387 -18.23 32.38 -12.89
N GLU A 388 -17.97 33.60 -13.38
CA GLU A 388 -16.65 34.23 -13.34
C GLU A 388 -16.26 34.64 -11.93
N LYS A 389 -17.17 35.20 -11.12
CA LYS A 389 -16.88 35.57 -9.74
C LYS A 389 -16.81 34.39 -8.77
N ARG A 390 -17.48 33.27 -9.09
CA ARG A 390 -17.39 32.02 -8.32
C ARG A 390 -16.12 31.21 -8.62
N ALA A 391 -15.48 31.47 -9.75
CA ALA A 391 -14.24 30.81 -10.14
C ALA A 391 -12.97 31.49 -9.58
N LEU A 392 -13.11 32.68 -8.98
CA LEU A 392 -12.06 33.40 -8.26
C LEU A 392 -11.80 32.80 -6.88
#